data_36360a3a38ba85f2f27947fdb615ee4c
#
_entry.id   36360a3a38ba85f2f27947fdb615ee4c
#
_cell.length_a   1.000
_cell.length_b   1.000
_cell.length_c   1.000
_cell.angle_alpha   90.00
_cell.angle_beta   90.00
_cell.angle_gamma   90.00
#
_symmetry.space_group_name_H-M   'P 1'
#
loop_
_entity.id
_entity.type
_entity.pdbx_description
1 polymer ?
#
loop_
_entity_poly.entity_id
_entity_poly.type
_entity_poly.pdbx_seq_one_letter_code
_entity_poly.pdbx_strand_id
1 'polypeptide(L)'
;MSSLLSYLRDPSVAIFLHLVAIFIVALLLNRLLRLVTNHLIKPAGSETRGAKAREQQTRTVAVVLYSTGSKVVWAVALLTAAQEFGINVTPVAALAGLASLALGFGAQNLVRDVITGFYIILEDQFVVGDTIQVSDTIGRVEHVTLRRTVVRDARGALVTLSNGDIRTVANLSRDWSQAFVDVALSPQLSQEKALQALEAAAAELRGDASWSQAIVDGPRILGLQSFDQNSSTVRLQVRTAPSRQDDVARELRRRIQLEFQRRDIPVSGVQRVEFKPAPVFQGDAVQPPLA
;
A
#
# COMPACT_ATOMS: atom_id res chain seq x y z
N MET A 1 -19.36 -50.60 43.27
CA MET A 1 -18.50 -50.00 42.23
C MET A 1 -18.44 -50.85 40.97
N SER A 2 -18.45 -52.21 41.12
CA SER A 2 -18.42 -53.17 39.97
C SER A 2 -19.74 -53.17 39.14
N SER A 3 -20.88 -52.92 39.74
CA SER A 3 -22.19 -52.89 39.07
C SER A 3 -22.40 -51.62 38.22
N LEU A 4 -21.85 -50.49 38.56
CA LEU A 4 -21.88 -49.27 37.75
C LEU A 4 -20.99 -49.37 36.49
N LEU A 5 -19.85 -50.07 36.61
CA LEU A 5 -18.95 -50.31 35.47
C LEU A 5 -19.50 -51.31 34.45
N SER A 6 -20.34 -52.27 34.89
CA SER A 6 -21.04 -53.20 33.98
C SER A 6 -22.17 -52.52 33.21
N TYR A 7 -22.91 -51.59 33.84
CA TYR A 7 -23.95 -50.79 33.17
C TYR A 7 -23.35 -49.87 32.09
N LEU A 8 -22.18 -49.29 32.31
CA LEU A 8 -21.48 -48.44 31.33
C LEU A 8 -20.90 -49.25 30.14
N ARG A 9 -20.82 -50.58 30.26
CA ARG A 9 -20.36 -51.48 29.21
C ARG A 9 -21.46 -51.97 28.26
N ASP A 10 -22.73 -51.69 28.60
CA ASP A 10 -23.87 -52.00 27.75
C ASP A 10 -23.81 -51.13 26.45
N PRO A 11 -23.77 -51.75 25.25
CA PRO A 11 -23.65 -50.98 24.01
C PRO A 11 -24.77 -49.94 23.82
N SER A 12 -25.96 -50.20 24.34
CA SER A 12 -27.09 -49.28 24.31
C SER A 12 -26.88 -48.03 25.18
N VAL A 13 -26.26 -48.21 26.36
CA VAL A 13 -25.91 -47.09 27.26
C VAL A 13 -24.78 -46.27 26.70
N ALA A 14 -23.79 -46.90 26.06
CA ALA A 14 -22.69 -46.21 25.41
C ALA A 14 -23.18 -45.32 24.23
N ILE A 15 -24.05 -45.85 23.36
CA ILE A 15 -24.67 -45.08 22.27
C ILE A 15 -25.46 -43.89 22.84
N PHE A 16 -26.27 -44.12 23.87
CA PHE A 16 -27.02 -43.03 24.50
C PHE A 16 -26.11 -41.92 25.06
N LEU A 17 -25.04 -42.28 25.76
CA LEU A 17 -24.06 -41.31 26.28
C LEU A 17 -23.35 -40.54 25.16
N HIS A 18 -22.98 -41.20 24.06
CA HIS A 18 -22.38 -40.55 22.89
C HIS A 18 -23.37 -39.57 22.26
N LEU A 19 -24.64 -39.92 22.07
CA LEU A 19 -25.67 -39.04 21.53
C LEU A 19 -25.87 -37.80 22.42
N VAL A 20 -25.93 -38.00 23.74
CA VAL A 20 -26.03 -36.89 24.71
C VAL A 20 -24.77 -35.98 24.63
N ALA A 21 -23.57 -36.57 24.52
CA ALA A 21 -22.36 -35.81 24.38
C ALA A 21 -22.34 -34.99 23.09
N ILE A 22 -22.71 -35.60 21.94
CA ILE A 22 -22.81 -34.89 20.63
C ILE A 22 -23.80 -33.72 20.76
N PHE A 23 -24.94 -33.94 21.35
CA PHE A 23 -25.95 -32.89 21.53
C PHE A 23 -25.46 -31.75 22.43
N ILE A 24 -24.80 -32.05 23.55
CA ILE A 24 -24.22 -31.06 24.46
C ILE A 24 -23.13 -30.25 23.74
N VAL A 25 -22.22 -30.90 23.00
CA VAL A 25 -21.19 -30.23 22.24
C VAL A 25 -21.79 -29.32 21.18
N ALA A 26 -22.81 -29.79 20.44
CA ALA A 26 -23.51 -28.97 19.45
C ALA A 26 -24.16 -27.73 20.07
N LEU A 27 -24.81 -27.90 21.25
CA LEU A 27 -25.39 -26.76 22.00
C LEU A 27 -24.31 -25.78 22.46
N LEU A 28 -23.20 -26.27 22.99
CA LEU A 28 -22.09 -25.41 23.44
C LEU A 28 -21.49 -24.63 22.28
N LEU A 29 -21.22 -25.29 21.15
CA LEU A 29 -20.73 -24.64 19.94
C LEU A 29 -21.71 -23.59 19.41
N ASN A 30 -22.98 -23.91 19.36
CA ASN A 30 -24.04 -23.00 18.91
C ASN A 30 -24.18 -21.79 19.87
N ARG A 31 -24.06 -22.03 21.19
CA ARG A 31 -24.05 -20.96 22.19
C ARG A 31 -22.81 -20.06 22.05
N LEU A 32 -21.62 -20.65 21.83
CA LEU A 32 -20.39 -19.93 21.60
C LEU A 32 -20.51 -19.07 20.32
N LEU A 33 -21.00 -19.65 19.22
CA LEU A 33 -21.24 -18.95 17.98
C LEU A 33 -22.18 -17.74 18.17
N ARG A 34 -23.25 -17.91 18.94
CA ARG A 34 -24.18 -16.82 19.29
C ARG A 34 -23.51 -15.73 20.11
N LEU A 35 -22.68 -16.09 21.09
CA LEU A 35 -21.93 -15.11 21.90
C LEU A 35 -20.96 -14.30 21.04
N VAL A 36 -20.19 -14.96 20.18
CA VAL A 36 -19.26 -14.30 19.26
C VAL A 36 -20.00 -13.37 18.30
N THR A 37 -21.07 -13.83 17.66
CA THR A 37 -21.83 -13.01 16.71
C THR A 37 -22.54 -11.83 17.40
N ASN A 38 -23.05 -12.00 18.61
CA ASN A 38 -23.63 -10.90 19.37
C ASN A 38 -22.57 -9.86 19.81
N HIS A 39 -21.34 -10.30 20.08
CA HIS A 39 -20.26 -9.38 20.44
C HIS A 39 -19.79 -8.53 19.24
N LEU A 40 -19.97 -9.01 18.01
CA LEU A 40 -19.70 -8.25 16.78
C LEU A 40 -20.71 -7.10 16.55
N ILE A 41 -21.93 -7.22 17.11
CA ILE A 41 -22.98 -6.21 16.98
C ILE A 41 -22.75 -5.15 18.07
N LYS A 42 -21.97 -4.09 17.75
CA LYS A 42 -21.85 -2.92 18.64
C LYS A 42 -23.03 -2.00 18.39
N PRO A 43 -23.82 -1.63 19.43
CA PRO A 43 -24.89 -0.65 19.28
C PRO A 43 -24.28 0.70 18.85
N ALA A 44 -24.95 1.37 17.90
CA ALA A 44 -24.56 2.70 17.48
C ALA A 44 -24.81 3.71 18.63
N GLY A 45 -23.72 4.23 19.22
CA GLY A 45 -23.80 5.23 20.28
C GLY A 45 -24.24 6.64 19.81
N SER A 46 -24.53 6.82 18.51
CA SER A 46 -24.95 8.07 17.93
C SER A 46 -26.11 7.89 16.93
N GLU A 47 -27.05 8.84 16.94
CA GLU A 47 -28.23 8.81 16.06
C GLU A 47 -27.98 9.23 14.60
N THR A 48 -26.72 9.41 14.18
CA THR A 48 -26.36 9.80 12.82
C THR A 48 -26.77 8.73 11.81
N ARG A 49 -27.27 9.15 10.64
CA ARG A 49 -27.65 8.24 9.53
C ARG A 49 -26.56 7.23 9.18
N GLY A 50 -25.30 7.65 9.21
CA GLY A 50 -24.16 6.78 8.92
C GLY A 50 -23.92 5.71 10.00
N ALA A 51 -24.18 6.01 11.27
CA ALA A 51 -24.06 5.06 12.37
C ALA A 51 -25.15 3.97 12.28
N LYS A 52 -26.41 4.36 12.00
CA LYS A 52 -27.54 3.41 11.80
C LYS A 52 -27.31 2.50 10.59
N ALA A 53 -26.78 3.01 9.48
CA ALA A 53 -26.45 2.20 8.30
C ALA A 53 -25.36 1.16 8.61
N ARG A 54 -24.29 1.55 9.34
CA ARG A 54 -23.23 0.62 9.77
C ARG A 54 -23.74 -0.45 10.73
N GLU A 55 -24.59 -0.09 11.69
CA GLU A 55 -25.20 -1.03 12.60
C GLU A 55 -26.05 -2.07 11.85
N GLN A 56 -26.86 -1.63 10.90
CA GLN A 56 -27.68 -2.52 10.08
C GLN A 56 -26.83 -3.47 9.23
N GLN A 57 -25.74 -2.98 8.63
CA GLN A 57 -24.79 -3.81 7.89
C GLN A 57 -24.14 -4.87 8.79
N THR A 58 -23.65 -4.47 9.98
CA THR A 58 -23.00 -5.38 10.93
C THR A 58 -23.99 -6.43 11.43
N ARG A 59 -25.23 -6.02 11.71
CA ARG A 59 -26.31 -6.93 12.14
C ARG A 59 -26.64 -7.96 11.06
N THR A 60 -26.74 -7.53 9.79
CA THR A 60 -27.02 -8.46 8.68
C THR A 60 -25.91 -9.50 8.55
N VAL A 61 -24.64 -9.07 8.58
CA VAL A 61 -23.46 -9.98 8.51
C VAL A 61 -23.47 -10.95 9.69
N ALA A 62 -23.71 -10.48 10.91
CA ALA A 62 -23.76 -11.32 12.11
C ALA A 62 -24.88 -12.37 12.04
N VAL A 63 -26.09 -11.97 11.56
CA VAL A 63 -27.22 -12.88 11.40
C VAL A 63 -26.90 -13.95 10.35
N VAL A 64 -26.32 -13.60 9.22
CA VAL A 64 -25.92 -14.55 8.17
C VAL A 64 -24.86 -15.52 8.70
N LEU A 65 -23.82 -15.03 9.37
CA LEU A 65 -22.78 -15.88 9.97
C LEU A 65 -23.34 -16.84 10.99
N TYR A 66 -24.20 -16.35 11.91
CA TYR A 66 -24.85 -17.20 12.90
C TYR A 66 -25.76 -18.26 12.25
N SER A 67 -26.61 -17.83 11.32
CA SER A 67 -27.56 -18.74 10.64
C SER A 67 -26.84 -19.84 9.87
N THR A 68 -25.81 -19.50 9.11
CA THR A 68 -25.02 -20.47 8.33
C THR A 68 -24.20 -21.37 9.26
N GLY A 69 -23.46 -20.78 10.21
CA GLY A 69 -22.64 -21.54 11.16
C GLY A 69 -23.50 -22.51 12.03
N SER A 70 -24.67 -22.07 12.51
CA SER A 70 -25.58 -22.92 13.26
C SER A 70 -26.05 -24.12 12.44
N LYS A 71 -26.41 -23.92 11.16
CA LYS A 71 -26.80 -25.04 10.27
C LYS A 71 -25.66 -26.03 10.07
N VAL A 72 -24.43 -25.57 9.92
CA VAL A 72 -23.25 -26.43 9.80
C VAL A 72 -23.03 -27.23 11.08
N VAL A 73 -23.13 -26.61 12.28
CA VAL A 73 -22.99 -27.30 13.56
C VAL A 73 -24.01 -28.41 13.68
N TRP A 74 -25.30 -28.13 13.39
CA TRP A 74 -26.35 -29.12 13.46
C TRP A 74 -26.25 -30.22 12.40
N ALA A 75 -25.79 -29.88 11.17
CA ALA A 75 -25.55 -30.88 10.13
C ALA A 75 -24.44 -31.87 10.53
N VAL A 76 -23.33 -31.35 11.10
CA VAL A 76 -22.22 -32.19 11.59
C VAL A 76 -22.71 -33.05 12.76
N ALA A 77 -23.43 -32.49 13.72
CA ALA A 77 -24.00 -33.24 14.86
C ALA A 77 -24.94 -34.36 14.39
N LEU A 78 -25.80 -34.08 13.39
CA LEU A 78 -26.70 -35.09 12.81
C LEU A 78 -25.93 -36.22 12.11
N LEU A 79 -24.90 -35.88 11.32
CA LEU A 79 -24.08 -36.88 10.65
C LEU A 79 -23.32 -37.77 11.64
N THR A 80 -22.76 -37.15 12.70
CA THR A 80 -22.04 -37.88 13.75
C THR A 80 -23.02 -38.80 14.52
N ALA A 81 -24.21 -38.30 14.82
CA ALA A 81 -25.27 -39.15 15.47
C ALA A 81 -25.72 -40.31 14.56
N ALA A 82 -25.82 -40.10 13.24
CA ALA A 82 -26.20 -41.16 12.29
C ALA A 82 -25.18 -42.31 12.26
N GLN A 83 -23.90 -42.06 12.49
CA GLN A 83 -22.86 -43.08 12.60
C GLN A 83 -23.13 -44.07 13.75
N GLU A 84 -23.66 -43.58 14.88
CA GLU A 84 -23.97 -44.44 16.05
C GLU A 84 -25.07 -45.47 15.72
N PHE A 85 -25.89 -45.19 14.71
CA PHE A 85 -26.91 -46.11 14.20
C PHE A 85 -26.42 -47.00 13.05
N GLY A 86 -25.11 -47.02 12.78
CA GLY A 86 -24.49 -47.85 11.73
C GLY A 86 -24.71 -47.30 10.31
N ILE A 87 -25.19 -46.06 10.14
CA ILE A 87 -25.34 -45.43 8.83
C ILE A 87 -23.97 -45.01 8.31
N ASN A 88 -23.62 -45.48 7.10
CA ASN A 88 -22.38 -45.09 6.48
C ASN A 88 -22.42 -43.63 5.98
N VAL A 89 -21.82 -42.72 6.73
CA VAL A 89 -21.73 -41.27 6.37
C VAL A 89 -20.49 -40.91 5.53
N THR A 90 -19.62 -41.88 5.24
CA THR A 90 -18.37 -41.67 4.47
C THR A 90 -18.60 -40.93 3.15
N PRO A 91 -19.60 -41.25 2.31
CA PRO A 91 -19.80 -40.51 1.06
C PRO A 91 -20.18 -39.06 1.30
N VAL A 92 -21.00 -38.76 2.32
CA VAL A 92 -21.40 -37.39 2.65
C VAL A 92 -20.22 -36.62 3.23
N ALA A 93 -19.42 -37.25 4.10
CA ALA A 93 -18.19 -36.65 4.63
C ALA A 93 -17.17 -36.34 3.54
N ALA A 94 -17.01 -37.20 2.54
CA ALA A 94 -16.14 -36.96 1.39
C ALA A 94 -16.61 -35.74 0.56
N LEU A 95 -17.90 -35.65 0.26
CA LEU A 95 -18.49 -34.49 -0.42
C LEU A 95 -18.34 -33.20 0.40
N ALA A 96 -18.55 -33.25 1.70
CA ALA A 96 -18.34 -32.11 2.60
C ALA A 96 -16.87 -31.68 2.64
N GLY A 97 -15.93 -32.64 2.57
CA GLY A 97 -14.50 -32.36 2.45
C GLY A 97 -14.16 -31.61 1.16
N LEU A 98 -14.68 -32.05 0.01
CA LEU A 98 -14.51 -31.38 -1.28
C LEU A 98 -15.12 -29.96 -1.26
N ALA A 99 -16.33 -29.80 -0.68
CA ALA A 99 -16.97 -28.50 -0.51
C ALA A 99 -16.14 -27.57 0.37
N SER A 100 -15.53 -28.09 1.44
CA SER A 100 -14.67 -27.34 2.36
C SER A 100 -13.39 -26.86 1.66
N LEU A 101 -12.79 -27.69 0.79
CA LEU A 101 -11.64 -27.27 -0.05
C LEU A 101 -12.02 -26.14 -1.00
N ALA A 102 -13.19 -26.24 -1.67
CA ALA A 102 -13.65 -25.18 -2.58
C ALA A 102 -13.89 -23.87 -1.83
N LEU A 103 -14.49 -23.91 -0.64
CA LEU A 103 -14.68 -22.74 0.23
C LEU A 103 -13.36 -22.18 0.73
N GLY A 104 -12.38 -23.05 1.06
CA GLY A 104 -11.03 -22.66 1.46
C GLY A 104 -10.30 -21.88 0.36
N PHE A 105 -10.34 -22.37 -0.89
CA PHE A 105 -9.80 -21.63 -2.03
C PHE A 105 -10.52 -20.30 -2.28
N GLY A 106 -11.85 -20.28 -2.13
CA GLY A 106 -12.63 -19.04 -2.22
C GLY A 106 -12.28 -18.00 -1.14
N ALA A 107 -11.91 -18.44 0.07
CA ALA A 107 -11.53 -17.58 1.19
C ALA A 107 -10.03 -17.26 1.26
N GLN A 108 -9.18 -17.84 0.42
CA GLN A 108 -7.72 -17.75 0.47
C GLN A 108 -7.22 -16.30 0.50
N ASN A 109 -7.81 -15.42 -0.33
CA ASN A 109 -7.41 -14.01 -0.38
C ASN A 109 -7.74 -13.29 0.93
N LEU A 110 -8.89 -13.59 1.52
CA LEU A 110 -9.27 -12.99 2.82
C LEU A 110 -8.29 -13.38 3.93
N VAL A 111 -7.90 -14.66 3.97
CA VAL A 111 -6.90 -15.13 4.94
C VAL A 111 -5.55 -14.46 4.71
N ARG A 112 -5.11 -14.35 3.45
CA ARG A 112 -3.90 -13.64 3.08
C ARG A 112 -3.94 -12.18 3.52
N ASP A 113 -5.06 -11.47 3.25
CA ASP A 113 -5.22 -10.06 3.66
C ASP A 113 -5.02 -9.89 5.16
N VAL A 114 -5.65 -10.75 5.97
CA VAL A 114 -5.60 -10.67 7.42
C VAL A 114 -4.21 -10.99 7.96
N ILE A 115 -3.55 -12.02 7.43
CA ILE A 115 -2.19 -12.40 7.85
C ILE A 115 -1.20 -11.29 7.49
N THR A 116 -1.25 -10.78 6.26
CA THR A 116 -0.36 -9.68 5.85
C THR A 116 -0.63 -8.42 6.67
N GLY A 117 -1.89 -8.06 6.90
CA GLY A 117 -2.24 -6.90 7.72
C GLY A 117 -1.78 -7.04 9.17
N PHE A 118 -1.81 -8.26 9.71
CA PHE A 118 -1.24 -8.55 11.04
C PHE A 118 0.27 -8.27 11.07
N TYR A 119 1.03 -8.74 10.06
CA TYR A 119 2.47 -8.48 9.98
C TYR A 119 2.78 -7.00 9.76
N ILE A 120 2.04 -6.29 8.91
CA ILE A 120 2.20 -4.85 8.71
C ILE A 120 2.13 -4.10 10.04
N ILE A 121 1.14 -4.44 10.89
CA ILE A 121 0.94 -3.78 12.18
C ILE A 121 1.96 -4.25 13.21
N LEU A 122 2.27 -5.56 13.27
CA LEU A 122 3.18 -6.13 14.27
C LEU A 122 4.63 -5.69 14.05
N GLU A 123 5.06 -5.60 12.78
CA GLU A 123 6.43 -5.21 12.40
C GLU A 123 6.57 -3.70 12.22
N ASP A 124 5.48 -2.94 12.39
CA ASP A 124 5.47 -1.49 12.21
C ASP A 124 6.05 -1.06 10.85
N GLN A 125 5.66 -1.76 9.75
CA GLN A 125 6.20 -1.49 8.43
C GLN A 125 5.85 -0.08 7.98
N PHE A 126 4.64 0.39 8.28
CA PHE A 126 4.18 1.77 8.12
C PHE A 126 3.00 2.05 9.06
N VAL A 127 2.78 3.31 9.40
CA VAL A 127 1.67 3.78 10.25
C VAL A 127 0.80 4.81 9.55
N VAL A 128 -0.33 5.12 10.18
CA VAL A 128 -1.21 6.21 9.70
C VAL A 128 -0.45 7.52 9.73
N GLY A 129 -0.45 8.22 8.60
CA GLY A 129 0.29 9.46 8.38
C GLY A 129 1.55 9.30 7.52
N ASP A 130 2.09 8.09 7.39
CA ASP A 130 3.22 7.82 6.50
C ASP A 130 2.83 7.95 5.03
N THR A 131 3.79 8.32 4.21
CA THR A 131 3.69 8.25 2.74
C THR A 131 4.35 6.96 2.29
N ILE A 132 3.57 6.11 1.65
CA ILE A 132 4.05 4.82 1.15
C ILE A 132 3.88 4.72 -0.36
N GLN A 133 4.72 3.88 -0.96
CA GLN A 133 4.58 3.43 -2.33
C GLN A 133 4.36 1.93 -2.35
N VAL A 134 3.26 1.52 -2.96
CA VAL A 134 2.91 0.12 -3.24
C VAL A 134 2.66 0.00 -4.73
N SER A 135 3.52 -0.72 -5.44
CA SER A 135 3.51 -0.77 -6.91
C SER A 135 3.53 0.66 -7.50
N ASP A 136 2.53 1.01 -8.30
CA ASP A 136 2.41 2.33 -8.94
C ASP A 136 1.65 3.36 -8.09
N THR A 137 1.14 2.95 -6.92
CA THR A 137 0.37 3.83 -6.04
C THR A 137 1.28 4.46 -5.00
N ILE A 138 1.38 5.79 -5.02
CA ILE A 138 2.03 6.58 -3.97
C ILE A 138 0.95 7.37 -3.25
N GLY A 139 0.91 7.29 -1.92
CA GLY A 139 -0.08 8.03 -1.16
C GLY A 139 0.19 8.04 0.35
N ARG A 140 -0.48 8.96 1.03
CA ARG A 140 -0.43 9.06 2.47
C ARG A 140 -1.42 8.10 3.11
N VAL A 141 -0.96 7.30 4.05
CA VAL A 141 -1.79 6.34 4.79
C VAL A 141 -2.79 7.08 5.68
N GLU A 142 -4.10 6.85 5.45
CA GLU A 142 -5.17 7.39 6.29
C GLU A 142 -5.72 6.37 7.27
N HIS A 143 -5.84 5.12 6.84
CA HIS A 143 -6.34 4.04 7.69
C HIS A 143 -5.62 2.73 7.40
N VAL A 144 -5.29 2.02 8.46
CA VAL A 144 -4.78 0.64 8.42
C VAL A 144 -5.73 -0.25 9.21
N THR A 145 -6.13 -1.35 8.63
CA THR A 145 -6.92 -2.41 9.29
C THR A 145 -6.24 -3.75 8.99
N LEU A 146 -6.68 -4.83 9.64
CA LEU A 146 -6.15 -6.17 9.36
C LEU A 146 -6.35 -6.61 7.89
N ARG A 147 -7.40 -6.12 7.21
CA ARG A 147 -7.72 -6.57 5.85
C ARG A 147 -7.27 -5.59 4.76
N ARG A 148 -7.28 -4.31 5.05
CA ARG A 148 -7.04 -3.27 4.03
C ARG A 148 -6.28 -2.09 4.61
N THR A 149 -5.50 -1.45 3.74
CA THR A 149 -4.86 -0.15 3.94
C THR A 149 -5.50 0.86 3.01
N VAL A 150 -5.82 2.05 3.51
CA VAL A 150 -6.39 3.15 2.71
C VAL A 150 -5.36 4.27 2.64
N VAL A 151 -5.02 4.66 1.43
CA VAL A 151 -4.06 5.73 1.16
C VAL A 151 -4.73 6.84 0.35
N ARG A 152 -4.30 8.08 0.56
CA ARG A 152 -4.70 9.23 -0.25
C ARG A 152 -3.56 9.62 -1.17
N ASP A 153 -3.81 9.63 -2.47
CA ASP A 153 -2.83 10.04 -3.46
C ASP A 153 -2.64 11.56 -3.50
N ALA A 154 -1.65 12.03 -4.26
CA ALA A 154 -1.36 13.46 -4.42
C ALA A 154 -2.50 14.24 -5.08
N ARG A 155 -3.43 13.58 -5.80
CA ARG A 155 -4.61 14.18 -6.43
C ARG A 155 -5.83 14.21 -5.50
N GLY A 156 -5.69 13.65 -4.28
CA GLY A 156 -6.76 13.58 -3.29
C GLY A 156 -7.65 12.34 -3.40
N ALA A 157 -7.37 11.41 -4.30
CA ALA A 157 -8.14 10.18 -4.42
C ALA A 157 -7.84 9.21 -3.26
N LEU A 158 -8.89 8.59 -2.71
CA LEU A 158 -8.76 7.51 -1.73
C LEU A 158 -8.60 6.17 -2.44
N VAL A 159 -7.43 5.59 -2.34
CA VAL A 159 -7.12 4.27 -2.88
C VAL A 159 -7.17 3.25 -1.75
N THR A 160 -7.99 2.21 -1.92
CA THR A 160 -8.08 1.11 -0.97
C THR A 160 -7.27 -0.07 -1.49
N LEU A 161 -6.26 -0.46 -0.75
CA LEU A 161 -5.38 -1.58 -1.04
C LEU A 161 -5.78 -2.78 -0.15
N SER A 162 -5.97 -3.96 -0.73
CA SER A 162 -6.05 -5.19 0.05
C SER A 162 -4.67 -5.50 0.61
N ASN A 163 -4.56 -5.78 1.90
CA ASN A 163 -3.25 -6.01 2.50
C ASN A 163 -2.52 -7.21 1.87
N GLY A 164 -3.26 -8.25 1.47
CA GLY A 164 -2.69 -9.42 0.78
C GLY A 164 -2.05 -9.13 -0.58
N ASP A 165 -2.35 -7.97 -1.18
CA ASP A 165 -1.74 -7.51 -2.43
C ASP A 165 -0.47 -6.68 -2.19
N ILE A 166 -0.22 -6.26 -0.94
CA ILE A 166 0.99 -5.53 -0.54
C ILE A 166 2.13 -6.54 -0.35
N ARG A 167 2.87 -6.84 -1.43
CA ARG A 167 4.03 -7.73 -1.38
C ARG A 167 5.32 -6.99 -1.08
N THR A 168 5.43 -5.77 -1.60
CA THR A 168 6.56 -4.88 -1.39
C THR A 168 5.99 -3.50 -1.10
N VAL A 169 6.47 -2.87 -0.07
CA VAL A 169 6.13 -1.50 0.29
C VAL A 169 7.41 -0.69 0.49
N ALA A 170 7.46 0.50 -0.10
CA ALA A 170 8.48 1.49 0.22
C ALA A 170 7.85 2.56 1.12
N ASN A 171 8.36 2.71 2.33
CA ASN A 171 7.99 3.81 3.21
C ASN A 171 8.86 5.04 2.87
N LEU A 172 8.23 6.09 2.32
CA LEU A 172 8.90 7.28 1.83
C LEU A 172 9.04 8.38 2.90
N SER A 173 8.52 8.14 4.10
CA SER A 173 8.49 9.13 5.19
C SER A 173 9.06 8.61 6.51
N ARG A 174 9.62 7.40 6.54
CA ARG A 174 10.23 6.85 7.74
C ARG A 174 11.62 7.46 7.95
N ASP A 175 11.88 7.96 9.15
CA ASP A 175 13.13 8.54 9.63
C ASP A 175 13.59 9.79 8.85
N TRP A 176 13.80 9.71 7.56
CA TRP A 176 14.18 10.80 6.67
C TRP A 176 13.73 10.54 5.24
N SER A 177 13.57 11.60 4.49
CA SER A 177 13.32 11.55 3.05
C SER A 177 14.50 12.15 2.29
N GLN A 178 14.62 11.84 1.00
CA GLN A 178 15.71 12.34 0.18
C GLN A 178 15.17 12.94 -1.11
N ALA A 179 15.72 14.10 -1.48
CA ALA A 179 15.45 14.71 -2.77
C ALA A 179 16.73 14.80 -3.60
N PHE A 180 16.55 14.68 -4.90
CA PHE A 180 17.56 15.00 -5.90
C PHE A 180 17.10 16.20 -6.70
N VAL A 181 18.05 17.11 -6.98
CA VAL A 181 17.85 18.26 -7.85
C VAL A 181 18.87 18.18 -8.96
N ASP A 182 18.39 17.93 -10.15
CA ASP A 182 19.19 17.87 -11.36
C ASP A 182 19.18 19.25 -12.04
N VAL A 183 20.35 19.77 -12.33
CA VAL A 183 20.57 21.08 -12.95
C VAL A 183 21.30 20.90 -14.27
N ALA A 184 20.62 21.23 -15.37
CA ALA A 184 21.19 21.19 -16.69
C ALA A 184 22.04 22.47 -16.94
N LEU A 185 23.30 22.29 -17.30
CA LEU A 185 24.27 23.34 -17.60
C LEU A 185 24.57 23.36 -19.09
N SER A 186 24.76 24.57 -19.65
CA SER A 186 25.19 24.72 -21.03
C SER A 186 26.65 24.23 -21.20
N PRO A 187 26.99 23.53 -22.29
CA PRO A 187 28.36 23.09 -22.57
C PRO A 187 29.39 24.24 -22.69
N GLN A 188 28.91 25.44 -23.02
CA GLN A 188 29.73 26.63 -23.14
C GLN A 188 30.05 27.27 -21.78
N LEU A 189 29.39 26.86 -20.71
CA LEU A 189 29.59 27.37 -19.36
C LEU A 189 30.81 26.70 -18.73
N SER A 190 31.70 27.53 -18.12
CA SER A 190 32.74 26.97 -17.27
C SER A 190 32.12 26.17 -16.13
N GLN A 191 32.43 24.87 -16.10
CA GLN A 191 31.92 23.96 -15.07
C GLN A 191 32.26 24.44 -13.66
N GLU A 192 33.42 25.03 -13.49
CA GLU A 192 33.85 25.55 -12.20
C GLU A 192 33.00 26.74 -11.73
N LYS A 193 32.63 27.67 -12.61
CA LYS A 193 31.69 28.76 -12.28
C LYS A 193 30.32 28.26 -11.90
N ALA A 194 29.82 27.23 -12.62
CA ALA A 194 28.56 26.63 -12.31
C ALA A 194 28.57 25.95 -10.94
N LEU A 195 29.62 25.16 -10.64
CA LEU A 195 29.75 24.48 -9.35
C LEU A 195 29.84 25.46 -8.18
N GLN A 196 30.56 26.58 -8.35
CA GLN A 196 30.63 27.65 -7.35
C GLN A 196 29.26 28.30 -7.10
N ALA A 197 28.47 28.52 -8.13
CA ALA A 197 27.12 29.05 -8.00
C ALA A 197 26.17 28.05 -7.29
N LEU A 198 26.26 26.77 -7.64
CA LEU A 198 25.48 25.72 -7.00
C LEU A 198 25.85 25.55 -5.51
N GLU A 199 27.14 25.64 -5.17
CA GLU A 199 27.61 25.59 -3.79
C GLU A 199 27.13 26.80 -2.98
N ALA A 200 27.17 28.02 -3.59
CA ALA A 200 26.64 29.22 -2.95
C ALA A 200 25.13 29.09 -2.63
N ALA A 201 24.34 28.62 -3.59
CA ALA A 201 22.91 28.36 -3.39
C ALA A 201 22.64 27.28 -2.32
N ALA A 202 23.45 26.21 -2.31
CA ALA A 202 23.39 25.17 -1.30
C ALA A 202 23.76 25.68 0.10
N ALA A 203 24.81 26.50 0.20
CA ALA A 203 25.24 27.12 1.46
C ALA A 203 24.21 28.11 1.99
N GLU A 204 23.59 28.91 1.12
CA GLU A 204 22.50 29.83 1.51
C GLU A 204 21.32 29.04 2.09
N LEU A 205 20.94 27.91 1.50
CA LEU A 205 19.86 27.08 2.03
C LEU A 205 20.24 26.40 3.35
N ARG A 206 21.48 25.93 3.51
CA ARG A 206 21.97 25.35 4.77
C ARG A 206 21.98 26.36 5.92
N GLY A 207 22.31 27.61 5.62
CA GLY A 207 22.39 28.70 6.62
C GLY A 207 21.05 29.29 6.99
N ASP A 208 19.97 28.95 6.31
CA ASP A 208 18.65 29.53 6.54
C ASP A 208 17.92 28.85 7.70
N ALA A 209 17.72 29.59 8.80
CA ALA A 209 17.06 29.11 10.00
C ALA A 209 15.62 28.62 9.74
N SER A 210 14.93 29.18 8.73
CA SER A 210 13.55 28.78 8.39
C SER A 210 13.45 27.36 7.82
N TRP A 211 14.56 26.83 7.27
CA TRP A 211 14.64 25.48 6.69
C TRP A 211 15.41 24.49 7.57
N SER A 212 15.97 24.92 8.69
CA SER A 212 16.79 24.09 9.58
C SER A 212 16.07 22.84 10.09
N GLN A 213 14.76 22.91 10.35
CA GLN A 213 13.95 21.77 10.76
C GLN A 213 13.56 20.84 9.61
N ALA A 214 13.60 21.33 8.38
CA ALA A 214 13.24 20.55 7.21
C ALA A 214 14.44 19.84 6.58
N ILE A 215 15.65 20.24 6.89
CA ILE A 215 16.90 19.70 6.34
C ILE A 215 17.61 18.87 7.42
N VAL A 216 17.81 17.59 7.15
CA VAL A 216 18.57 16.70 8.03
C VAL A 216 20.05 16.73 7.67
N ASP A 217 20.37 16.74 6.35
CA ASP A 217 21.75 16.75 5.86
C ASP A 217 21.81 17.30 4.42
N GLY A 218 22.88 18.04 4.11
CA GLY A 218 23.05 18.66 2.80
C GLY A 218 22.42 20.05 2.73
N PRO A 219 22.13 20.61 1.53
CA PRO A 219 22.39 20.05 0.18
C PRO A 219 23.87 19.79 -0.11
N ARG A 220 24.17 18.73 -0.85
CA ARG A 220 25.51 18.36 -1.32
C ARG A 220 25.52 18.22 -2.84
N ILE A 221 26.56 18.70 -3.50
CA ILE A 221 26.77 18.48 -4.92
C ILE A 221 27.40 17.10 -5.10
N LEU A 222 26.71 16.19 -5.80
CA LEU A 222 27.24 14.85 -6.10
C LEU A 222 28.20 14.87 -7.32
N GLY A 223 28.11 15.93 -8.13
CA GLY A 223 28.90 16.07 -9.34
C GLY A 223 28.11 15.88 -10.62
N LEU A 224 28.82 15.58 -11.70
CA LEU A 224 28.27 15.39 -13.03
C LEU A 224 27.54 14.06 -13.09
N GLN A 225 26.24 14.09 -13.36
CA GLN A 225 25.36 12.89 -13.48
C GLN A 225 25.38 12.33 -14.90
N SER A 226 25.31 13.23 -15.88
CA SER A 226 25.34 12.90 -17.30
C SER A 226 25.83 14.11 -18.11
N PHE A 227 26.38 13.86 -19.29
CA PHE A 227 26.69 14.88 -20.27
C PHE A 227 26.34 14.37 -21.66
N ASP A 228 25.84 15.26 -22.49
CA ASP A 228 25.59 15.05 -23.90
C ASP A 228 26.11 16.25 -24.75
N GLN A 229 25.82 16.24 -26.04
CA GLN A 229 26.28 17.30 -26.95
C GLN A 229 25.75 18.70 -26.61
N ASN A 230 24.60 18.79 -25.93
CA ASN A 230 23.87 20.03 -25.71
C ASN A 230 23.78 20.45 -24.24
N SER A 231 24.06 19.55 -23.30
CA SER A 231 23.99 19.85 -21.87
C SER A 231 24.85 18.91 -21.02
N SER A 232 25.22 19.39 -19.85
CA SER A 232 25.76 18.58 -18.78
C SER A 232 24.86 18.72 -17.56
N THR A 233 24.50 17.61 -16.94
CA THR A 233 23.59 17.60 -15.78
C THR A 233 24.38 17.38 -14.50
N VAL A 234 24.29 18.33 -13.58
CA VAL A 234 24.85 18.20 -12.22
C VAL A 234 23.74 17.86 -11.25
N ARG A 235 23.98 16.86 -10.42
CA ARG A 235 23.04 16.41 -9.40
C ARG A 235 23.41 16.91 -8.02
N LEU A 236 22.42 17.49 -7.34
CA LEU A 236 22.49 17.83 -5.93
C LEU A 236 21.59 16.86 -5.16
N GLN A 237 22.00 16.52 -3.95
CA GLN A 237 21.27 15.64 -3.01
C GLN A 237 21.01 16.40 -1.71
N VAL A 238 19.83 16.24 -1.16
CA VAL A 238 19.49 16.75 0.17
C VAL A 238 18.66 15.72 0.94
N ARG A 239 19.05 15.46 2.18
CA ARG A 239 18.23 14.68 3.11
C ARG A 239 17.36 15.62 3.91
N THR A 240 16.10 15.28 4.02
CA THR A 240 15.08 16.11 4.64
C THR A 240 14.35 15.37 5.74
N ALA A 241 13.68 16.10 6.61
CA ALA A 241 12.68 15.55 7.48
C ALA A 241 11.60 14.81 6.65
N PRO A 242 10.90 13.82 7.23
CA PRO A 242 9.87 13.04 6.54
C PRO A 242 8.87 13.90 5.78
N SER A 243 8.57 13.53 4.54
CA SER A 243 7.59 14.19 3.66
C SER A 243 7.89 15.66 3.30
N ARG A 244 9.11 16.17 3.56
CA ARG A 244 9.53 17.54 3.22
C ARG A 244 10.42 17.63 1.98
N GLN A 245 10.69 16.50 1.32
CA GLN A 245 11.63 16.42 0.18
C GLN A 245 11.23 17.34 -0.99
N ASP A 246 9.94 17.42 -1.30
CA ASP A 246 9.47 18.21 -2.44
C ASP A 246 9.52 19.71 -2.16
N ASP A 247 9.23 20.12 -0.92
CA ASP A 247 9.30 21.51 -0.50
C ASP A 247 10.74 22.01 -0.55
N VAL A 248 11.67 21.25 0.04
CA VAL A 248 13.09 21.58 0.04
C VAL A 248 13.66 21.56 -1.37
N ALA A 249 13.27 20.60 -2.22
CA ALA A 249 13.72 20.56 -3.60
C ALA A 249 13.22 21.78 -4.41
N ARG A 250 11.97 22.23 -4.21
CA ARG A 250 11.45 23.44 -4.86
C ARG A 250 12.23 24.68 -4.43
N GLU A 251 12.48 24.81 -3.13
CA GLU A 251 13.23 25.94 -2.60
C GLU A 251 14.69 25.93 -3.08
N LEU A 252 15.34 24.77 -3.11
CA LEU A 252 16.69 24.64 -3.63
C LEU A 252 16.75 25.06 -5.12
N ARG A 253 15.79 24.60 -5.96
CA ARG A 253 15.73 25.05 -7.37
C ARG A 253 15.53 26.55 -7.49
N ARG A 254 14.68 27.16 -6.66
CA ARG A 254 14.47 28.61 -6.64
C ARG A 254 15.77 29.36 -6.31
N ARG A 255 16.52 28.92 -5.29
CA ARG A 255 17.79 29.56 -4.91
C ARG A 255 18.86 29.39 -5.99
N ILE A 256 18.95 28.22 -6.58
CA ILE A 256 19.86 27.96 -7.73
C ILE A 256 19.52 28.92 -8.87
N GLN A 257 18.26 29.10 -9.22
CA GLN A 257 17.84 30.00 -10.26
C GLN A 257 18.23 31.46 -9.94
N LEU A 258 18.02 31.93 -8.72
CA LEU A 258 18.38 33.27 -8.29
C LEU A 258 19.92 33.50 -8.34
N GLU A 259 20.68 32.50 -7.89
CA GLU A 259 22.14 32.60 -7.89
C GLU A 259 22.72 32.59 -9.31
N PHE A 260 22.13 31.83 -10.22
CA PHE A 260 22.48 31.85 -11.62
C PHE A 260 22.18 33.21 -12.26
N GLN A 261 21.05 33.83 -11.93
CA GLN A 261 20.71 35.19 -12.39
C GLN A 261 21.71 36.24 -11.83
N ARG A 262 22.08 36.14 -10.55
CA ARG A 262 23.06 37.06 -9.93
C ARG A 262 24.44 37.02 -10.60
N ARG A 263 24.80 35.86 -11.16
CA ARG A 263 26.13 35.62 -11.79
C ARG A 263 26.09 35.64 -13.31
N ASP A 264 24.98 36.06 -13.90
CA ASP A 264 24.74 36.04 -15.36
C ASP A 264 25.05 34.67 -16.00
N ILE A 265 24.74 33.59 -15.29
CA ILE A 265 24.86 32.23 -15.80
C ILE A 265 23.59 31.89 -16.59
N PRO A 266 23.70 31.62 -17.91
CA PRO A 266 22.54 31.25 -18.71
C PRO A 266 22.07 29.88 -18.26
N VAL A 267 20.82 29.81 -17.74
CA VAL A 267 20.09 28.57 -17.59
C VAL A 267 19.86 28.05 -19.00
N SER A 268 20.24 26.79 -19.29
CA SER A 268 20.14 26.20 -20.64
C SER A 268 18.84 26.61 -21.31
N GLY A 269 18.93 27.60 -22.17
CA GLY A 269 17.79 28.15 -22.87
C GLY A 269 17.74 27.58 -24.27
N VAL A 270 16.57 27.52 -24.80
CA VAL A 270 16.21 27.22 -26.16
C VAL A 270 17.34 27.65 -27.11
N GLN A 271 17.98 26.66 -27.75
CA GLN A 271 18.86 27.01 -28.89
C GLN A 271 17.99 27.74 -29.91
N ARG A 272 18.21 29.04 -30.07
CA ARG A 272 17.69 29.81 -31.17
C ARG A 272 18.45 29.34 -32.40
N VAL A 273 17.91 28.36 -33.12
CA VAL A 273 18.45 27.98 -34.42
C VAL A 273 18.17 29.14 -35.37
N GLU A 274 19.16 30.00 -35.58
CA GLU A 274 19.13 30.96 -36.68
C GLU A 274 19.32 30.15 -37.97
N PHE A 275 18.24 29.94 -38.69
CA PHE A 275 18.33 29.48 -40.07
C PHE A 275 18.92 30.64 -40.91
N LYS A 276 20.21 30.61 -41.19
CA LYS A 276 20.78 31.40 -42.27
C LYS A 276 20.25 30.79 -43.57
N PRO A 277 19.52 31.59 -44.39
CA PRO A 277 19.08 31.08 -45.68
C PRO A 277 20.35 30.71 -46.47
N ALA A 278 20.35 29.55 -47.08
CA ALA A 278 21.44 29.12 -47.95
C ALA A 278 21.67 30.20 -49.04
N PRO A 279 22.93 30.52 -49.40
CA PRO A 279 23.20 31.44 -50.50
C PRO A 279 22.45 30.93 -51.74
N VAL A 280 21.63 31.79 -52.32
CA VAL A 280 20.96 31.52 -53.58
C VAL A 280 22.08 31.33 -54.61
N PHE A 281 22.25 30.10 -55.08
CA PHE A 281 23.09 29.85 -56.26
C PHE A 281 22.44 30.61 -57.43
N GLN A 282 23.05 31.74 -57.81
CA GLN A 282 22.79 32.32 -59.11
C GLN A 282 23.38 31.35 -60.14
N GLY A 283 22.55 30.50 -60.69
CA GLY A 283 22.93 29.67 -61.81
C GLY A 283 23.38 30.57 -62.98
N ASP A 284 24.60 30.36 -63.41
CA ASP A 284 25.12 30.94 -64.67
C ASP A 284 24.11 30.61 -65.77
N ALA A 285 23.69 31.66 -66.45
CA ALA A 285 22.80 31.58 -67.60
C ALA A 285 23.45 30.65 -68.66
N VAL A 286 22.89 29.50 -68.86
CA VAL A 286 23.25 28.63 -69.99
C VAL A 286 22.95 29.37 -71.27
N GLN A 287 23.99 29.81 -71.98
CA GLN A 287 23.90 30.35 -73.32
C GLN A 287 23.38 29.24 -74.25
N PRO A 288 22.35 29.51 -75.09
CA PRO A 288 21.93 28.53 -76.08
C PRO A 288 23.00 28.38 -77.18
N PRO A 289 23.18 27.19 -77.72
CA PRO A 289 24.13 26.97 -78.81
C PRO A 289 23.71 27.73 -80.05
N LEU A 290 24.69 28.44 -80.63
CA LEU A 290 24.53 29.09 -81.93
C LEU A 290 24.34 28.00 -83.04
N ALA A 291 23.34 28.18 -83.90
CA ALA A 291 23.05 27.38 -85.09
C ALA A 291 24.09 27.48 -86.18
#